data_7e552ee196b8185632f3e37d3c041fb3
#
_entry.id   7e552ee196b8185632f3e37d3c041fb3
#
_cell.length_a   1.000
_cell.length_b   1.000
_cell.length_c   1.000
_cell.angle_alpha   90.00
_cell.angle_beta   90.00
_cell.angle_gamma   90.00
#
_symmetry.space_group_name_H-M   'P 1'
#
loop_
_entity.id
_entity.type
_entity.pdbx_description
1 polymer ?
#
loop_
_entity_poly.entity_id
_entity_poly.type
_entity_poly.pdbx_seq_one_letter_code
_entity_poly.pdbx_strand_id
1 'polypeptide(L)'
;MDKSVTKPTTRTRVRTERPRLHKVILLNDDYTPREIVVVILKGEFRMSEDQARRVMMTAHRRGACVVAVFTRDVAESKATNATDAARKQGYPLLFTTEPEE
;
A
#
# COMPACT_ATOMS: atom_id res chain seq x y z
N MET A 1 1.66 -19.88 -44.91
CA MET A 1 1.85 -19.18 -44.68
C MET A 1 1.98 -18.68 -44.28
N ASP A 2 1.71 -18.87 -44.03
CA ASP A 2 1.98 -18.03 -43.65
C ASP A 2 1.98 -17.62 -43.06
N LYS A 3 1.92 -17.97 -42.95
CA LYS A 3 2.14 -17.31 -42.47
C LYS A 3 2.18 -16.74 -41.82
N SER A 4 2.06 -17.13 -41.77
CA SER A 4 2.26 -16.20 -41.18
C SER A 4 2.17 -15.69 -40.55
N VAL A 5 2.03 -16.11 -40.63
CA VAL A 5 2.08 -15.23 -40.05
C VAL A 5 1.99 -14.82 -39.38
N THR A 6 1.85 -15.09 -39.34
CA THR A 6 1.91 -14.32 -38.75
C THR A 6 1.80 -13.81 -38.06
N LYS A 7 1.76 -13.84 -38.07
CA LYS A 7 1.79 -13.02 -37.43
C LYS A 7 1.86 -12.34 -36.85
N PRO A 8 1.77 -12.44 -36.78
CA PRO A 8 2.07 -11.46 -36.29
C PRO A 8 1.98 -11.09 -35.66
N THR A 9 1.86 -10.96 -35.70
CA THR A 9 1.81 -10.17 -35.07
C THR A 9 1.55 -9.72 -34.40
N THR A 10 1.28 -9.90 -34.37
CA THR A 10 1.21 -9.20 -33.83
C THR A 10 1.30 -9.02 -32.96
N ARG A 11 1.26 -9.16 -32.97
CA ARG A 11 1.46 -8.74 -32.20
C ARG A 11 1.37 -7.96 -31.60
N THR A 12 1.24 -7.79 -31.98
CA THR A 12 1.14 -6.94 -31.54
C THR A 12 0.77 -6.51 -30.79
N ARG A 13 0.49 -6.53 -30.92
CA ARG A 13 0.28 -6.16 -30.17
C ARG A 13 -0.22 -5.84 -29.31
N VAL A 14 -0.50 -6.00 -29.62
CA VAL A 14 -1.17 -5.76 -28.51
C VAL A 14 -0.38 -5.33 -27.45
N ARG A 15 -0.51 -4.57 -26.98
CA ARG A 15 0.10 -4.15 -26.01
C ARG A 15 -0.54 -4.34 -24.81
N THR A 16 0.05 -4.83 -23.95
CA THR A 16 -0.46 -5.02 -22.64
C THR A 16 -0.04 -3.87 -21.82
N GLU A 17 -1.00 -3.21 -21.28
CA GLU A 17 -0.68 -2.19 -20.36
C GLU A 17 -0.65 -2.77 -18.99
N ARG A 18 0.38 -2.44 -18.22
CA ARG A 18 0.43 -2.86 -16.83
C ARG A 18 -0.46 -1.98 -16.02
N PRO A 19 -1.27 -2.56 -15.13
CA PRO A 19 -2.06 -1.75 -14.21
C PRO A 19 -1.11 -0.91 -13.38
N ARG A 20 -1.52 0.33 -13.14
CA ARG A 20 -0.76 1.23 -12.29
C ARG A 20 -0.74 0.70 -10.86
N LEU A 21 0.40 0.77 -10.22
CA LEU A 21 0.50 0.40 -8.83
C LEU A 21 0.03 1.55 -7.94
N HIS A 22 -0.32 1.22 -6.72
CA HIS A 22 -0.82 2.19 -5.75
C HIS A 22 -0.05 2.06 -4.46
N LYS A 23 0.26 3.21 -3.88
CA LYS A 23 0.93 3.29 -2.58
C LYS A 23 -0.11 3.26 -1.48
N VAL A 24 0.20 2.55 -0.41
CA VAL A 24 -0.53 2.69 0.85
C VAL A 24 0.29 3.65 1.71
N ILE A 25 -0.37 4.66 2.25
CA ILE A 25 0.28 5.73 2.98
C ILE A 25 -0.30 5.79 4.39
N LEU A 26 0.58 5.73 5.39
CA LEU A 26 0.23 5.94 6.78
C LEU A 26 0.28 7.44 7.07
N LEU A 27 -0.83 7.98 7.56
CA LEU A 27 -0.87 9.39 7.95
C LEU A 27 -0.67 9.50 9.46
N ASN A 28 0.18 10.43 9.86
CA ASN A 28 0.41 10.65 11.27
C ASN A 28 -0.78 11.32 11.93
N ASP A 29 -1.05 10.97 13.18
CA ASP A 29 -1.96 11.71 14.04
C ASP A 29 -1.36 11.71 15.44
N ASP A 30 -1.85 12.62 16.29
CA ASP A 30 -1.26 12.81 17.61
C ASP A 30 -1.98 12.01 18.71
N TYR A 31 -2.97 11.21 18.33
CA TYR A 31 -3.81 10.52 19.32
C TYR A 31 -3.51 9.03 19.41
N THR A 32 -3.04 8.42 18.31
CA THR A 32 -2.78 6.98 18.29
C THR A 32 -1.43 6.69 18.94
N PRO A 33 -1.41 5.84 19.99
CA PRO A 33 -0.14 5.48 20.61
C PRO A 33 0.80 4.80 19.62
N ARG A 34 2.09 5.07 19.74
CA ARG A 34 3.09 4.51 18.84
C ARG A 34 3.04 2.99 18.80
N GLU A 35 2.81 2.35 19.96
CA GLU A 35 2.78 0.89 20.00
C GLU A 35 1.60 0.31 19.22
N ILE A 36 0.49 1.02 19.17
CA ILE A 36 -0.65 0.59 18.35
C ILE A 36 -0.30 0.66 16.88
N VAL A 37 0.38 1.73 16.45
CA VAL A 37 0.82 1.86 15.07
C VAL A 37 1.72 0.69 14.69
N VAL A 38 2.68 0.36 15.55
CA VAL A 38 3.60 -0.74 15.31
C VAL A 38 2.85 -2.07 15.20
N VAL A 39 1.90 -2.33 16.10
CA VAL A 39 1.12 -3.57 16.07
C VAL A 39 0.35 -3.70 14.76
N ILE A 40 -0.28 -2.61 14.32
CA ILE A 40 -1.06 -2.64 13.07
C ILE A 40 -0.15 -2.86 11.86
N LEU A 41 0.98 -2.18 11.81
CA LEU A 41 1.93 -2.35 10.71
C LEU A 41 2.44 -3.80 10.65
N LYS A 42 2.71 -4.40 11.78
CA LYS A 42 3.15 -5.79 11.83
C LYS A 42 2.04 -6.74 11.39
N GLY A 43 0.83 -6.50 11.87
CA GLY A 43 -0.29 -7.41 11.63
C GLY A 43 -0.85 -7.31 10.23
N GLU A 44 -1.02 -6.09 9.71
CA GLU A 44 -1.68 -5.89 8.42
C GLU A 44 -0.69 -5.92 7.24
N PHE A 45 0.56 -5.56 7.47
CA PHE A 45 1.56 -5.47 6.40
C PHE A 45 2.72 -6.44 6.59
N ARG A 46 2.65 -7.28 7.60
CA ARG A 46 3.65 -8.33 7.87
C ARG A 46 5.07 -7.77 8.02
N MET A 47 5.16 -6.59 8.59
CA MET A 47 6.46 -5.98 8.83
C MET A 47 7.14 -6.59 10.04
N SER A 48 8.47 -6.58 10.01
CA SER A 48 9.24 -6.88 11.21
C SER A 48 9.06 -5.74 12.20
N GLU A 49 9.45 -5.99 13.44
CA GLU A 49 9.41 -4.96 14.49
C GLU A 49 10.21 -3.73 14.06
N ASP A 50 11.44 -3.94 13.58
CA ASP A 50 12.31 -2.82 13.20
C ASP A 50 11.74 -2.02 12.04
N GLN A 51 11.20 -2.71 11.04
CA GLN A 51 10.61 -2.06 9.89
C GLN A 51 9.39 -1.24 10.28
N ALA A 52 8.53 -1.82 11.13
CA ALA A 52 7.32 -1.12 11.61
C ALA A 52 7.70 0.14 12.39
N ARG A 53 8.75 0.05 13.22
CA ARG A 53 9.18 1.22 13.99
C ARG A 53 9.76 2.31 13.09
N ARG A 54 10.49 1.93 12.04
CA ARG A 54 11.01 2.92 11.11
C ARG A 54 9.89 3.65 10.37
N VAL A 55 8.88 2.90 9.92
CA VAL A 55 7.74 3.50 9.24
C VAL A 55 6.99 4.43 10.18
N MET A 56 6.70 3.96 11.38
CA MET A 56 6.01 4.76 12.40
C MET A 56 6.76 6.06 12.69
N MET A 57 8.08 5.99 12.88
CA MET A 57 8.86 7.18 13.17
C MET A 57 8.95 8.14 11.98
N THR A 58 9.02 7.60 10.77
CA THR A 58 9.01 8.44 9.57
C THR A 58 7.70 9.20 9.47
N ALA A 59 6.56 8.50 9.67
CA ALA A 59 5.26 9.15 9.65
C ALA A 59 5.18 10.22 10.74
N HIS A 60 5.70 9.92 11.93
CA HIS A 60 5.68 10.86 13.04
C HIS A 60 6.48 12.13 12.70
N ARG A 61 7.63 11.99 12.08
CA ARG A 61 8.49 13.13 11.77
C ARG A 61 8.04 13.91 10.55
N ARG A 62 7.52 13.23 9.54
CA ARG A 62 7.22 13.85 8.24
C ARG A 62 5.73 14.05 7.99
N GLY A 63 4.88 13.54 8.85
CA GLY A 63 3.44 13.63 8.69
C GLY A 63 2.83 12.47 7.92
N ALA A 64 3.63 11.75 7.14
CA ALA A 64 3.16 10.61 6.36
C ALA A 64 4.33 9.72 5.98
N CYS A 65 4.03 8.46 5.70
CA CYS A 65 5.05 7.51 5.24
C CYS A 65 4.41 6.49 4.31
N VAL A 66 5.05 6.23 3.17
CA VAL A 66 4.62 5.14 2.29
C VAL A 66 4.93 3.83 2.99
N VAL A 67 3.91 2.99 3.15
CA VAL A 67 4.03 1.73 3.85
C VAL A 67 4.40 0.61 2.89
N ALA A 68 3.73 0.56 1.74
CA ALA A 68 3.91 -0.50 0.76
C ALA A 68 3.25 -0.09 -0.55
N VAL A 69 3.53 -0.87 -1.60
CA VAL A 69 2.99 -0.62 -2.93
C VAL A 69 2.38 -1.92 -3.43
N PHE A 70 1.16 -1.84 -3.96
CA PHE A 70 0.41 -3.01 -4.43
C PHE A 70 -0.38 -2.63 -5.68
N THR A 71 -1.06 -3.61 -6.27
CA THR A 71 -2.10 -3.29 -7.23
C THR A 71 -3.20 -2.52 -6.52
N ARG A 72 -4.02 -1.80 -7.29
CA ARG A 72 -5.02 -0.91 -6.72
C ARG A 72 -5.93 -1.61 -5.73
N ASP A 73 -6.52 -2.75 -6.12
CA ASP A 73 -7.49 -3.43 -5.27
C ASP A 73 -6.86 -3.90 -3.96
N VAL A 74 -5.64 -4.42 -4.02
CA VAL A 74 -4.95 -4.88 -2.83
C VAL A 74 -4.58 -3.70 -1.95
N ALA A 75 -4.10 -2.59 -2.54
CA ALA A 75 -3.76 -1.40 -1.77
C ALA A 75 -4.98 -0.87 -1.02
N GLU A 76 -6.13 -0.79 -1.70
CA GLU A 76 -7.35 -0.29 -1.07
C GLU A 76 -7.81 -1.20 0.05
N SER A 77 -7.75 -2.51 -0.15
CA SER A 77 -8.12 -3.47 0.89
C SER A 77 -7.20 -3.35 2.10
N LYS A 78 -5.89 -3.26 1.86
CA LYS A 78 -4.93 -3.14 2.96
C LYS A 78 -5.15 -1.85 3.74
N ALA A 79 -5.34 -0.74 3.05
CA ALA A 79 -5.58 0.55 3.71
C ALA A 79 -6.86 0.51 4.54
N THR A 80 -7.93 -0.05 4.00
CA THR A 80 -9.20 -0.16 4.70
C THR A 80 -9.06 -1.05 5.93
N ASN A 81 -8.45 -2.22 5.77
CA ASN A 81 -8.31 -3.15 6.88
C ASN A 81 -7.46 -2.57 8.01
N ALA A 82 -6.37 -1.89 7.66
CA ALA A 82 -5.51 -1.30 8.68
C ALA A 82 -6.21 -0.16 9.40
N THR A 83 -6.95 0.69 8.67
CA THR A 83 -7.71 1.77 9.26
C THR A 83 -8.80 1.22 10.17
N ASP A 84 -9.50 0.18 9.75
CA ASP A 84 -10.55 -0.44 10.54
C ASP A 84 -9.99 -1.10 11.80
N ALA A 85 -8.82 -1.72 11.71
CA ALA A 85 -8.18 -2.34 12.86
C ALA A 85 -7.91 -1.31 13.96
N ALA A 86 -7.43 -0.12 13.57
CA ALA A 86 -7.21 0.96 14.53
C ALA A 86 -8.53 1.47 15.10
N ARG A 87 -9.52 1.63 14.23
CA ARG A 87 -10.82 2.17 14.65
C ARG A 87 -11.51 1.26 15.65
N LYS A 88 -11.38 -0.05 15.49
CA LYS A 88 -11.95 -1.00 16.44
C LYS A 88 -11.37 -0.85 17.81
N GLN A 89 -10.16 -0.32 17.92
CA GLN A 89 -9.53 -0.07 19.21
C GLN A 89 -9.74 1.36 19.69
N GLY A 90 -10.51 2.15 18.95
CA GLY A 90 -10.84 3.50 19.33
C GLY A 90 -9.85 4.56 18.91
N TYR A 91 -8.97 4.26 17.95
CA TYR A 91 -7.95 5.21 17.52
C TYR A 91 -8.24 5.73 16.10
N PRO A 92 -7.91 7.00 15.84
CA PRO A 92 -8.20 7.63 14.54
C PRO A 92 -7.12 7.41 13.48
N LEU A 93 -6.26 6.44 13.65
CA LEU A 93 -5.19 6.17 12.70
C LEU A 93 -5.76 5.93 11.31
N LEU A 94 -5.15 6.53 10.30
CA LEU A 94 -5.67 6.49 8.94
C LEU A 94 -4.60 6.05 7.96
N PHE A 95 -4.98 5.10 7.11
CA PHE A 95 -4.19 4.69 5.95
C PHE A 95 -4.96 5.08 4.70
N THR A 96 -4.27 5.66 3.74
CA THR A 96 -4.87 6.06 2.46
C THR A 96 -4.09 5.45 1.32
N THR A 97 -4.60 5.62 0.10
CA THR A 97 -3.89 5.14 -1.09
C THR A 97 -3.81 6.26 -2.12
N GLU A 98 -2.79 6.18 -2.95
CA GLU A 98 -2.71 7.02 -4.14
C GLU A 98 -1.90 6.30 -5.21
N PRO A 99 -2.14 6.62 -6.49
CA PRO A 99 -1.38 5.99 -7.56
C PRO A 99 0.11 6.28 -7.42
N GLU A 100 0.91 5.28 -7.73
CA GLU A 100 2.36 5.47 -7.83
C GLU A 100 2.64 6.11 -9.18
N GLU A 101 3.52 7.07 -9.21
CA GLU A 101 3.83 7.79 -10.45
C GLU A 101 4.85 7.14 -11.33
#